data_af073fd914120bb6e9b40739cd69926c
#
_entry.id   af073fd914120bb6e9b40739cd69926c
#
_cell.length_a   1.000
_cell.length_b   1.000
_cell.length_c   1.000
_cell.angle_alpha   90.00
_cell.angle_beta   90.00
_cell.angle_gamma   90.00
#
_symmetry.space_group_name_H-M   'P 1'
#
loop_
_entity.id
_entity.type
_entity.pdbx_description
1 polymer ?
#
loop_
_entity_poly.entity_id
_entity_poly.type
_entity_poly.pdbx_seq_one_letter_code
_entity_poly.pdbx_strand_id
1 'polypeptide(L)'
;MSDPTQRPRIVAVVVTYNRLGLLQRLLARLHEVPEVDRILVVDNASTDGTGEWLADLPAAPGAHVTTLALPANVGGAGGFHAGLDAAVADGADLVWLMDDDGIPEPDCLARLLPYAGELDFWGPAVLAEQDPQRLCFPIRLPGRASVVHAMAEVTAAARDGLIADVVIPFNGVLVTRELVGRIGLPREEFFIWGDDVEYLWRAREAGARVATVVDSRFLHPATDDLGTPMMLGRTTYNHSSSDLKHYCMARNNLVNLRDYRGSLHALAFVVKTLWFYTFTRPSLGRLRTSLAAMWAGLRGDYTGHRRFLDG
;
A
#
# COMPACT_ATOMS: atom_id res chain seq x y z
N MET A 1 1.16 -3.36 29.96
CA MET A 1 -0.32 -3.46 29.94
C MET A 1 -0.82 -2.03 29.89
N SER A 2 -1.35 -1.63 28.76
CA SER A 2 -1.94 -0.29 28.59
C SER A 2 -3.21 -0.19 29.45
N ASP A 3 -3.46 0.97 30.04
CA ASP A 3 -4.68 1.25 30.79
C ASP A 3 -5.88 1.16 29.83
N PRO A 4 -6.87 0.28 30.05
CA PRO A 4 -8.01 0.10 29.14
C PRO A 4 -8.93 1.33 29.04
N THR A 5 -8.67 2.39 29.80
CA THR A 5 -9.42 3.65 29.78
C THR A 5 -8.77 4.73 28.90
N GLN A 6 -7.55 4.51 28.42
CA GLN A 6 -6.83 5.48 27.62
C GLN A 6 -7.07 5.26 26.12
N ARG A 7 -7.45 6.33 25.40
CA ARG A 7 -7.55 6.31 23.92
C ARG A 7 -6.23 5.81 23.32
N PRO A 8 -6.28 4.91 22.31
CA PRO A 8 -5.06 4.46 21.64
C PRO A 8 -4.31 5.64 21.03
N ARG A 9 -2.98 5.63 21.16
CA ARG A 9 -2.11 6.61 20.51
C ARG A 9 -1.97 6.29 19.03
N ILE A 10 -2.37 7.23 18.16
CA ILE A 10 -2.42 7.06 16.72
C ILE A 10 -1.36 7.91 16.04
N VAL A 11 -0.46 7.25 15.31
CA VAL A 11 0.53 7.91 14.46
C VAL A 11 0.18 7.67 12.99
N ALA A 12 -0.05 8.75 12.24
CA ALA A 12 -0.17 8.68 10.80
C ALA A 12 1.24 8.66 10.18
N VAL A 13 1.54 7.65 9.37
CA VAL A 13 2.80 7.54 8.61
C VAL A 13 2.51 7.84 7.16
N VAL A 14 3.18 8.85 6.62
CA VAL A 14 3.09 9.29 5.22
C VAL A 14 4.44 9.09 4.56
N VAL A 15 4.52 8.31 3.49
CA VAL A 15 5.75 8.15 2.70
C VAL A 15 5.69 9.06 1.48
N THR A 16 6.74 9.85 1.24
CA THR A 16 6.81 10.77 0.09
C THR A 16 8.16 10.70 -0.62
N TYR A 17 8.15 10.96 -1.92
CA TYR A 17 9.34 11.11 -2.75
C TYR A 17 9.06 12.00 -3.95
N ASN A 18 9.67 13.22 -3.99
CA ASN A 18 9.55 14.17 -5.10
C ASN A 18 8.09 14.49 -5.49
N ARG A 19 7.23 14.73 -4.50
CA ARG A 19 5.79 15.02 -4.68
C ARG A 19 5.29 16.10 -3.73
N LEU A 20 6.05 17.19 -3.58
CA LEU A 20 5.77 18.26 -2.62
C LEU A 20 4.31 18.74 -2.64
N GLY A 21 3.73 18.98 -3.84
CA GLY A 21 2.36 19.48 -3.94
C GLY A 21 1.29 18.48 -3.47
N LEU A 22 1.51 17.17 -3.65
CA LEU A 22 0.61 16.13 -3.14
C LEU A 22 0.73 16.01 -1.62
N LEU A 23 1.96 16.00 -1.09
CA LEU A 23 2.22 15.98 0.34
C LEU A 23 1.56 17.19 1.05
N GLN A 24 1.69 18.39 0.50
CA GLN A 24 1.06 19.61 1.06
C GLN A 24 -0.47 19.45 1.17
N ARG A 25 -1.09 18.91 0.13
CA ARG A 25 -2.53 18.66 0.10
C ARG A 25 -2.95 17.62 1.14
N LEU A 26 -2.21 16.53 1.26
CA LEU A 26 -2.47 15.49 2.25
C LEU A 26 -2.28 16.00 3.68
N LEU A 27 -1.19 16.74 3.98
CA LEU A 27 -0.94 17.26 5.31
C LEU A 27 -2.02 18.29 5.74
N ALA A 28 -2.48 19.13 4.81
CA ALA A 28 -3.61 20.02 5.08
C ALA A 28 -4.86 19.23 5.53
N ARG A 29 -5.14 18.09 4.88
CA ARG A 29 -6.25 17.21 5.26
C ARG A 29 -6.00 16.53 6.61
N LEU A 30 -4.81 16.02 6.87
CA LEU A 30 -4.50 15.33 8.13
C LEU A 30 -4.56 16.22 9.36
N HIS A 31 -4.31 17.53 9.22
CA HIS A 31 -4.49 18.50 10.30
C HIS A 31 -5.98 18.71 10.67
N GLU A 32 -6.90 18.35 9.80
CA GLU A 32 -8.35 18.39 10.06
C GLU A 32 -8.87 17.13 10.75
N VAL A 33 -8.01 16.10 10.99
CA VAL A 33 -8.37 14.82 11.60
C VAL A 33 -7.97 14.83 13.08
N PRO A 34 -8.91 15.07 14.01
CA PRO A 34 -8.58 15.29 15.42
C PRO A 34 -8.14 14.04 16.17
N GLU A 35 -8.36 12.87 15.59
CA GLU A 35 -8.00 11.60 16.18
C GLU A 35 -6.50 11.27 16.03
N VAL A 36 -5.78 11.94 15.13
CA VAL A 36 -4.35 11.72 14.91
C VAL A 36 -3.55 12.44 16.00
N ASP A 37 -2.69 11.72 16.72
CA ASP A 37 -1.82 12.32 17.75
C ASP A 37 -0.54 12.89 17.14
N ARG A 38 -0.03 12.26 16.07
CA ARG A 38 1.18 12.67 15.38
C ARG A 38 1.14 12.27 13.89
N ILE A 39 1.71 13.11 13.05
CA ILE A 39 1.97 12.81 11.64
C ILE A 39 3.48 12.63 11.48
N LEU A 40 3.91 11.44 11.08
CA LEU A 40 5.30 11.12 10.74
C LEU A 40 5.43 11.10 9.21
N VAL A 41 6.09 12.11 8.65
CA VAL A 41 6.42 12.14 7.23
C VAL A 41 7.78 11.49 7.01
N VAL A 42 7.82 10.43 6.22
CA VAL A 42 9.05 9.81 5.76
C VAL A 42 9.42 10.44 4.41
N ASP A 43 10.38 11.34 4.43
CA ASP A 43 10.96 11.91 3.20
C ASP A 43 12.04 10.94 2.66
N ASN A 44 11.73 10.29 1.56
CA ASN A 44 12.54 9.26 0.95
C ASN A 44 13.66 9.85 0.06
N ALA A 45 14.41 10.83 0.60
CA ALA A 45 15.45 11.59 -0.06
C ALA A 45 14.94 12.40 -1.27
N SER A 46 13.91 13.21 -1.07
CA SER A 46 13.38 14.12 -2.10
C SER A 46 14.38 15.22 -2.48
N THR A 47 14.29 15.68 -3.73
CA THR A 47 15.14 16.71 -4.32
C THR A 47 14.34 17.88 -4.91
N ASP A 48 13.02 17.89 -4.70
CA ASP A 48 12.07 18.89 -5.24
C ASP A 48 11.72 20.01 -4.26
N GLY A 49 12.50 20.17 -3.16
CA GLY A 49 12.24 21.15 -2.11
C GLY A 49 11.37 20.62 -0.96
N THR A 50 10.98 19.34 -0.99
CA THR A 50 10.16 18.72 0.07
C THR A 50 10.84 18.82 1.43
N GLY A 51 12.14 18.49 1.52
CA GLY A 51 12.89 18.50 2.79
C GLY A 51 12.97 19.89 3.40
N GLU A 52 13.29 20.91 2.60
CA GLU A 52 13.34 22.30 3.01
C GLU A 52 11.97 22.78 3.50
N TRP A 53 10.91 22.48 2.74
CA TRP A 53 9.54 22.85 3.12
C TRP A 53 9.11 22.19 4.44
N LEU A 54 9.44 20.91 4.65
CA LEU A 54 9.14 20.20 5.89
C LEU A 54 9.88 20.80 7.11
N ALA A 55 11.13 21.26 6.91
CA ALA A 55 11.92 21.90 7.97
C ALA A 55 11.34 23.27 8.39
N ASP A 56 10.72 23.97 7.45
CA ASP A 56 10.14 25.29 7.65
C ASP A 56 8.65 25.26 8.08
N LEU A 57 8.05 24.06 8.26
CA LEU A 57 6.65 23.96 8.67
C LEU A 57 6.42 24.61 10.02
N PRO A 58 5.49 25.62 10.08
CA PRO A 58 5.13 26.21 11.35
C PRO A 58 4.42 25.19 12.25
N ALA A 59 4.55 25.35 13.56
CA ALA A 59 3.73 24.61 14.51
C ALA A 59 2.24 24.95 14.24
N ALA A 60 1.50 23.96 13.74
CA ALA A 60 0.08 24.09 13.46
C ALA A 60 -0.76 23.55 14.62
N PRO A 61 -2.00 24.07 14.84
CA PRO A 61 -2.96 23.39 15.69
C PRO A 61 -3.27 21.99 15.16
N GLY A 62 -3.42 21.01 16.04
CA GLY A 62 -3.71 19.63 15.67
C GLY A 62 -2.50 18.70 15.82
N ALA A 63 -2.46 17.64 15.02
CA ALA A 63 -1.40 16.65 15.11
C ALA A 63 -0.02 17.24 14.79
N HIS A 64 0.96 16.98 15.65
CA HIS A 64 2.34 17.42 15.44
C HIS A 64 3.00 16.67 14.27
N VAL A 65 3.51 17.42 13.29
CA VAL A 65 4.26 16.87 12.16
C VAL A 65 5.72 16.68 12.57
N THR A 66 6.25 15.51 12.29
CA THR A 66 7.68 15.17 12.43
C THR A 66 8.18 14.55 11.13
N THR A 67 9.43 14.78 10.80
CA THR A 67 10.07 14.30 9.58
C THR A 67 11.12 13.24 9.91
N LEU A 68 11.06 12.12 9.17
CA LEU A 68 12.12 11.13 9.08
C LEU A 68 12.75 11.26 7.68
N ALA A 69 13.84 12.01 7.56
CA ALA A 69 14.57 12.15 6.32
C ALA A 69 15.50 10.94 6.12
N LEU A 70 15.30 10.21 5.02
CA LEU A 70 16.15 9.08 4.67
C LEU A 70 17.36 9.56 3.85
N PRO A 71 18.54 8.91 4.00
CA PRO A 71 19.77 9.34 3.33
C PRO A 71 19.78 9.04 1.83
N ALA A 72 18.89 8.17 1.35
CA ALA A 72 18.74 7.79 -0.05
C ALA A 72 17.34 7.28 -0.32
N ASN A 73 16.92 7.31 -1.60
CA ASN A 73 15.66 6.70 -2.01
C ASN A 73 15.73 5.17 -1.87
N VAL A 74 15.00 4.63 -0.91
CA VAL A 74 14.87 3.19 -0.62
C VAL A 74 13.55 2.60 -1.17
N GLY A 75 12.82 3.37 -1.97
CA GLY A 75 11.50 3.01 -2.50
C GLY A 75 10.38 3.11 -1.46
N GLY A 76 9.13 2.94 -1.90
CA GLY A 76 7.98 2.93 -1.01
C GLY A 76 8.09 1.88 0.09
N ALA A 77 8.55 0.67 -0.27
CA ALA A 77 8.73 -0.43 0.67
C ALA A 77 9.67 -0.08 1.84
N GLY A 78 10.83 0.50 1.54
CA GLY A 78 11.78 0.96 2.55
C GLY A 78 11.26 2.17 3.35
N GLY A 79 10.51 3.06 2.70
CA GLY A 79 9.84 4.18 3.36
C GLY A 79 8.82 3.71 4.41
N PHE A 80 7.94 2.78 4.05
CA PHE A 80 6.97 2.20 5.00
C PHE A 80 7.65 1.37 6.10
N HIS A 81 8.71 0.64 5.76
CA HIS A 81 9.53 -0.06 6.76
C HIS A 81 10.05 0.92 7.82
N ALA A 82 10.75 1.97 7.41
CA ALA A 82 11.35 2.95 8.31
C ALA A 82 10.28 3.74 9.10
N GLY A 83 9.19 4.13 8.44
CA GLY A 83 8.10 4.88 9.07
C GLY A 83 7.35 4.06 10.11
N LEU A 84 7.05 2.79 9.81
CA LEU A 84 6.36 1.90 10.74
C LEU A 84 7.24 1.57 11.94
N ASP A 85 8.53 1.30 11.73
CA ASP A 85 9.50 1.07 12.81
C ASP A 85 9.59 2.28 13.75
N ALA A 86 9.76 3.48 13.19
CA ALA A 86 9.84 4.72 13.97
C ALA A 86 8.53 5.01 14.73
N ALA A 87 7.36 4.78 14.13
CA ALA A 87 6.07 4.99 14.78
C ALA A 87 5.86 4.03 15.95
N VAL A 88 6.21 2.75 15.79
CA VAL A 88 6.13 1.74 16.86
C VAL A 88 7.13 2.03 17.99
N ALA A 89 8.37 2.38 17.63
CA ALA A 89 9.41 2.76 18.61
C ALA A 89 9.02 3.99 19.43
N ASP A 90 8.31 4.96 18.81
CA ASP A 90 7.76 6.14 19.50
C ASP A 90 6.51 5.83 20.34
N GLY A 91 6.06 4.60 20.37
CA GLY A 91 4.98 4.17 21.23
C GLY A 91 3.57 4.29 20.64
N ALA A 92 3.41 4.33 19.30
CA ALA A 92 2.10 4.23 18.67
C ALA A 92 1.38 2.93 19.03
N ASP A 93 0.12 2.96 19.40
CA ASP A 93 -0.73 1.78 19.56
C ASP A 93 -1.34 1.35 18.23
N LEU A 94 -1.71 2.34 17.42
CA LEU A 94 -2.20 2.18 16.06
C LEU A 94 -1.34 3.02 15.11
N VAL A 95 -0.96 2.46 13.98
CA VAL A 95 -0.27 3.19 12.91
C VAL A 95 -1.17 3.28 11.69
N TRP A 96 -1.42 4.51 11.24
CA TRP A 96 -2.24 4.81 10.06
C TRP A 96 -1.34 5.06 8.86
N LEU A 97 -1.25 4.07 7.93
CA LEU A 97 -0.29 4.03 6.84
C LEU A 97 -0.90 4.53 5.54
N MET A 98 -0.22 5.45 4.85
CA MET A 98 -0.65 5.95 3.54
C MET A 98 0.50 6.52 2.70
N ASP A 99 0.34 6.48 1.36
CA ASP A 99 1.16 7.21 0.41
C ASP A 99 0.74 8.70 0.36
N ASP A 100 1.57 9.55 -0.25
CA ASP A 100 1.38 11.00 -0.35
C ASP A 100 0.32 11.46 -1.36
N ASP A 101 -0.20 10.55 -2.21
CA ASP A 101 -1.14 10.88 -3.29
C ASP A 101 -2.61 10.53 -2.97
N GLY A 102 -2.86 9.89 -1.85
CA GLY A 102 -4.22 9.61 -1.40
C GLY A 102 -4.73 10.61 -0.36
N ILE A 103 -6.04 10.84 -0.31
CA ILE A 103 -6.68 11.82 0.58
C ILE A 103 -7.82 11.14 1.36
N PRO A 104 -7.73 11.03 2.70
CA PRO A 104 -8.84 10.56 3.51
C PRO A 104 -10.01 11.54 3.48
N GLU A 105 -11.26 11.06 3.50
CA GLU A 105 -12.39 11.92 3.86
C GLU A 105 -12.26 12.40 5.31
N PRO A 106 -12.86 13.54 5.70
CA PRO A 106 -12.67 14.14 7.04
C PRO A 106 -12.96 13.19 8.20
N ASP A 107 -13.92 12.29 8.05
CA ASP A 107 -14.34 11.31 9.05
C ASP A 107 -13.77 9.91 8.82
N CYS A 108 -12.83 9.77 7.89
CA CYS A 108 -12.25 8.47 7.51
C CYS A 108 -11.70 7.72 8.73
N LEU A 109 -10.84 8.35 9.52
CA LEU A 109 -10.25 7.72 10.71
C LEU A 109 -11.30 7.49 11.80
N ALA A 110 -12.19 8.46 12.05
CA ALA A 110 -13.26 8.33 13.03
C ALA A 110 -14.14 7.09 12.78
N ARG A 111 -14.36 6.73 11.50
CA ARG A 111 -15.11 5.53 11.11
C ARG A 111 -14.32 4.22 11.23
N LEU A 112 -12.99 4.29 11.24
CA LEU A 112 -12.14 3.12 11.46
C LEU A 112 -12.01 2.75 12.94
N LEU A 113 -11.97 3.75 13.83
CA LEU A 113 -11.67 3.55 15.25
C LEU A 113 -12.64 2.68 16.04
N PRO A 114 -13.94 2.62 15.75
CA PRO A 114 -14.85 1.70 16.45
C PRO A 114 -14.43 0.23 16.39
N TYR A 115 -13.62 -0.15 15.39
CA TYR A 115 -13.14 -1.52 15.21
C TYR A 115 -11.76 -1.78 15.85
N ALA A 116 -11.17 -0.77 16.51
CA ALA A 116 -9.95 -0.95 17.29
C ALA A 116 -10.21 -1.95 18.44
N GLY A 117 -9.37 -2.98 18.56
CA GLY A 117 -9.58 -4.11 19.48
C GLY A 117 -10.33 -5.30 18.85
N GLU A 118 -11.07 -5.10 17.75
CA GLU A 118 -11.70 -6.19 16.99
C GLU A 118 -10.87 -6.59 15.76
N LEU A 119 -10.17 -5.65 15.13
CA LEU A 119 -9.37 -5.86 13.94
C LEU A 119 -7.90 -5.59 14.21
N ASP A 120 -7.03 -6.24 13.42
CA ASP A 120 -5.58 -6.11 13.54
C ASP A 120 -4.99 -5.33 12.35
N PHE A 121 -5.63 -5.41 11.15
CA PHE A 121 -5.23 -4.73 9.92
C PHE A 121 -6.48 -4.35 9.11
N TRP A 122 -6.90 -3.10 9.14
CA TRP A 122 -8.13 -2.66 8.50
C TRP A 122 -8.00 -1.28 7.87
N GLY A 123 -8.90 -0.97 6.96
CA GLY A 123 -8.82 0.30 6.26
C GLY A 123 -10.12 0.69 5.59
N PRO A 124 -10.13 1.84 4.93
CA PRO A 124 -11.28 2.39 4.23
C PRO A 124 -11.57 1.70 2.90
N ALA A 125 -12.72 1.97 2.32
CA ALA A 125 -12.95 1.80 0.90
C ALA A 125 -12.14 2.84 0.12
N VAL A 126 -11.24 2.38 -0.78
CA VAL A 126 -10.39 3.26 -1.58
C VAL A 126 -11.09 3.55 -2.91
N LEU A 127 -11.46 4.81 -3.10
CA LEU A 127 -12.28 5.27 -4.23
C LEU A 127 -11.45 6.10 -5.21
N ALA A 128 -11.84 6.05 -6.49
CA ALA A 128 -11.25 6.90 -7.50
C ALA A 128 -11.62 8.37 -7.23
N GLU A 129 -10.63 9.25 -7.10
CA GLU A 129 -10.86 10.68 -6.79
C GLU A 129 -11.77 11.36 -7.81
N GLN A 130 -11.66 10.98 -9.10
CA GLN A 130 -12.43 11.55 -10.20
C GLN A 130 -13.87 11.01 -10.28
N ASP A 131 -14.12 9.84 -9.68
CA ASP A 131 -15.44 9.20 -9.64
C ASP A 131 -15.57 8.37 -8.34
N PRO A 132 -15.99 8.98 -7.22
CA PRO A 132 -16.11 8.28 -5.92
C PRO A 132 -17.18 7.18 -5.86
N GLN A 133 -17.90 6.90 -6.95
CA GLN A 133 -18.75 5.71 -7.07
C GLN A 133 -17.95 4.48 -7.52
N ARG A 134 -16.73 4.66 -7.98
CA ARG A 134 -15.84 3.59 -8.42
C ARG A 134 -14.72 3.35 -7.42
N LEU A 135 -14.37 2.08 -7.24
CA LEU A 135 -13.15 1.72 -6.53
C LEU A 135 -11.93 2.17 -7.35
N CYS A 136 -10.95 2.76 -6.69
CA CYS A 136 -9.65 3.04 -7.32
C CYS A 136 -8.95 1.72 -7.68
N PHE A 137 -8.99 0.75 -6.79
CA PHE A 137 -8.45 -0.59 -6.99
C PHE A 137 -9.58 -1.61 -6.96
N PRO A 138 -9.85 -2.31 -8.09
CA PRO A 138 -10.86 -3.37 -8.11
C PRO A 138 -10.52 -4.48 -7.12
N ILE A 139 -11.49 -4.92 -6.33
CA ILE A 139 -11.30 -5.96 -5.32
C ILE A 139 -12.04 -7.24 -5.65
N ARG A 140 -11.49 -8.36 -5.17
CA ARG A 140 -12.17 -9.65 -5.21
C ARG A 140 -12.83 -9.91 -3.88
N LEU A 141 -14.15 -9.97 -3.87
CA LEU A 141 -14.91 -10.27 -2.65
C LEU A 141 -14.65 -11.71 -2.17
N PRO A 142 -14.63 -11.95 -0.85
CA PRO A 142 -14.46 -13.29 -0.28
C PRO A 142 -15.49 -14.29 -0.82
N GLY A 143 -15.02 -15.49 -1.19
CA GLY A 143 -15.87 -16.56 -1.73
C GLY A 143 -16.42 -16.32 -3.15
N ARG A 144 -16.04 -15.22 -3.82
CA ARG A 144 -16.47 -14.92 -5.21
C ARG A 144 -15.30 -14.97 -6.18
N ALA A 145 -15.58 -15.44 -7.40
CA ALA A 145 -14.60 -15.42 -8.50
C ALA A 145 -14.52 -14.06 -9.19
N SER A 146 -15.63 -13.30 -9.18
CA SER A 146 -15.72 -11.99 -9.82
C SER A 146 -14.98 -10.91 -9.02
N VAL A 147 -14.45 -9.94 -9.75
CA VAL A 147 -13.89 -8.71 -9.22
C VAL A 147 -14.96 -7.64 -9.29
N VAL A 148 -15.07 -6.81 -8.25
CA VAL A 148 -16.01 -5.69 -8.20
C VAL A 148 -15.28 -4.38 -8.42
N HIS A 149 -15.95 -3.44 -9.07
CA HIS A 149 -15.39 -2.14 -9.47
C HIS A 149 -16.17 -0.95 -8.91
N ALA A 150 -17.42 -1.17 -8.47
CA ALA A 150 -18.30 -0.12 -8.01
C ALA A 150 -18.51 -0.18 -6.49
N MET A 151 -18.61 1.00 -5.85
CA MET A 151 -18.89 1.11 -4.42
C MET A 151 -20.22 0.47 -4.04
N ALA A 152 -21.24 0.56 -4.91
CA ALA A 152 -22.54 -0.08 -4.70
C ALA A 152 -22.44 -1.60 -4.54
N GLU A 153 -21.54 -2.27 -5.27
CA GLU A 153 -21.32 -3.72 -5.17
C GLU A 153 -20.65 -4.09 -3.85
N VAL A 154 -19.72 -3.23 -3.36
CA VAL A 154 -19.06 -3.39 -2.06
C VAL A 154 -20.07 -3.22 -0.93
N THR A 155 -20.88 -2.15 -0.99
CA THR A 155 -21.94 -1.89 0.00
C THR A 155 -22.95 -3.03 0.06
N ALA A 156 -23.38 -3.56 -1.09
CA ALA A 156 -24.30 -4.69 -1.15
C ALA A 156 -23.72 -6.00 -0.60
N ALA A 157 -22.40 -6.15 -0.61
CA ALA A 157 -21.70 -7.34 -0.12
C ALA A 157 -21.31 -7.23 1.36
N ALA A 158 -21.32 -6.04 1.93
CA ALA A 158 -20.93 -5.78 3.31
C ALA A 158 -21.84 -6.51 4.32
N ARG A 159 -21.24 -6.95 5.41
CA ARG A 159 -21.93 -7.45 6.59
C ARG A 159 -21.49 -6.63 7.78
N ASP A 160 -22.45 -6.06 8.49
CA ASP A 160 -22.19 -5.16 9.63
C ASP A 160 -21.20 -4.03 9.31
N GLY A 161 -21.31 -3.47 8.08
CA GLY A 161 -20.43 -2.41 7.60
C GLY A 161 -19.02 -2.85 7.16
N LEU A 162 -18.72 -4.15 7.15
CA LEU A 162 -17.39 -4.70 6.85
C LEU A 162 -17.39 -5.60 5.62
N ILE A 163 -16.27 -5.57 4.89
CA ILE A 163 -15.84 -6.64 3.98
C ILE A 163 -14.67 -7.35 4.64
N ALA A 164 -14.92 -8.53 5.20
CA ALA A 164 -13.89 -9.32 5.86
C ALA A 164 -12.82 -9.83 4.87
N ASP A 165 -11.61 -10.03 5.37
CA ASP A 165 -10.45 -10.58 4.64
C ASP A 165 -10.00 -9.78 3.41
N VAL A 166 -10.44 -8.55 3.25
CA VAL A 166 -10.05 -7.66 2.15
C VAL A 166 -9.73 -6.27 2.70
N VAL A 167 -8.61 -5.71 2.27
CA VAL A 167 -8.23 -4.30 2.46
C VAL A 167 -7.26 -3.92 1.34
N ILE A 168 -7.23 -2.65 0.95
CA ILE A 168 -6.21 -2.12 0.05
C ILE A 168 -5.06 -1.60 0.93
N PRO A 169 -3.92 -2.30 0.98
CA PRO A 169 -2.85 -1.94 1.92
C PRO A 169 -2.21 -0.60 1.56
N PHE A 170 -1.68 0.08 2.57
CA PHE A 170 -0.98 1.37 2.50
C PHE A 170 -1.80 2.52 1.88
N ASN A 171 -3.13 2.40 1.87
CA ASN A 171 -4.06 3.43 1.42
C ASN A 171 -5.01 3.81 2.57
N GLY A 172 -4.47 4.48 3.59
CA GLY A 172 -5.23 4.86 4.77
C GLY A 172 -5.57 3.69 5.69
N VAL A 173 -4.74 2.67 5.74
CA VAL A 173 -4.97 1.48 6.59
C VAL A 173 -4.42 1.67 8.00
N LEU A 174 -5.13 1.14 8.98
CA LEU A 174 -4.67 0.99 10.36
C LEU A 174 -4.05 -0.39 10.58
N VAL A 175 -2.93 -0.42 11.26
CA VAL A 175 -2.29 -1.63 11.77
C VAL A 175 -2.03 -1.48 13.27
N THR A 176 -2.25 -2.55 14.04
CA THR A 176 -1.96 -2.55 15.47
C THR A 176 -0.48 -2.80 15.74
N ARG A 177 0.04 -2.22 16.82
CA ARG A 177 1.40 -2.51 17.30
C ARG A 177 1.61 -4.01 17.55
N GLU A 178 0.59 -4.69 18.09
CA GLU A 178 0.63 -6.12 18.36
C GLU A 178 0.82 -6.93 17.07
N LEU A 179 0.14 -6.55 16.00
CA LEU A 179 0.33 -7.19 14.70
C LEU A 179 1.75 -6.99 14.19
N VAL A 180 2.26 -5.74 14.24
CA VAL A 180 3.65 -5.43 13.84
C VAL A 180 4.64 -6.27 14.65
N GLY A 181 4.43 -6.41 15.97
CA GLY A 181 5.27 -7.26 16.82
C GLY A 181 5.24 -8.75 16.44
N ARG A 182 4.12 -9.24 15.86
CA ARG A 182 3.97 -10.64 15.44
C ARG A 182 4.59 -10.93 14.06
N ILE A 183 4.43 -9.99 13.12
CA ILE A 183 4.80 -10.23 11.71
C ILE A 183 6.04 -9.46 11.26
N GLY A 184 6.55 -8.53 12.08
CA GLY A 184 7.65 -7.63 11.72
C GLY A 184 7.23 -6.50 10.78
N LEU A 185 8.22 -5.85 10.20
CA LEU A 185 8.07 -4.69 9.31
C LEU A 185 7.89 -5.11 7.84
N PRO A 186 7.39 -4.23 6.96
CA PRO A 186 7.37 -4.46 5.50
C PRO A 186 8.75 -4.82 4.95
N ARG A 187 8.80 -5.61 3.89
CA ARG A 187 10.05 -6.06 3.25
C ARG A 187 10.67 -4.92 2.44
N GLU A 188 11.63 -4.20 3.05
CA GLU A 188 12.31 -3.05 2.42
C GLU A 188 13.03 -3.41 1.11
N GLU A 189 13.55 -4.66 0.98
CA GLU A 189 14.24 -5.14 -0.21
C GLU A 189 13.36 -5.22 -1.45
N PHE A 190 12.03 -5.15 -1.30
CA PHE A 190 11.10 -5.10 -2.44
C PHE A 190 11.19 -3.79 -3.21
N PHE A 191 11.65 -2.72 -2.57
CA PHE A 191 11.80 -1.38 -3.09
C PHE A 191 10.47 -0.72 -3.44
N ILE A 192 9.73 -1.25 -4.41
CA ILE A 192 8.40 -0.79 -4.82
C ILE A 192 7.61 -1.94 -5.44
N TRP A 193 6.27 -1.92 -5.29
CA TRP A 193 5.33 -2.87 -5.86
C TRP A 193 5.34 -4.25 -5.22
N GLY A 194 4.24 -4.59 -4.60
CA GLY A 194 3.98 -5.91 -4.03
C GLY A 194 4.48 -6.10 -2.60
N ASP A 195 5.14 -5.10 -2.02
CA ASP A 195 5.48 -4.99 -0.60
C ASP A 195 4.22 -4.87 0.25
N ASP A 196 3.27 -4.07 -0.21
CA ASP A 196 1.95 -3.86 0.36
C ASP A 196 1.12 -5.15 0.39
N VAL A 197 1.06 -5.85 -0.73
CA VAL A 197 0.37 -7.14 -0.86
C VAL A 197 1.05 -8.22 -0.03
N GLU A 198 2.39 -8.24 0.00
CA GLU A 198 3.18 -9.16 0.82
C GLU A 198 2.86 -8.98 2.30
N TYR A 199 2.84 -7.73 2.77
CA TYR A 199 2.58 -7.40 4.16
C TYR A 199 1.18 -7.84 4.60
N LEU A 200 0.18 -7.60 3.75
CA LEU A 200 -1.19 -8.08 3.95
C LEU A 200 -1.28 -9.62 3.99
N TRP A 201 -0.61 -10.30 3.06
CA TRP A 201 -0.66 -11.77 3.01
C TRP A 201 0.04 -12.40 4.21
N ARG A 202 1.17 -11.85 4.64
CA ARG A 202 1.88 -12.25 5.86
C ARG A 202 1.02 -12.04 7.11
N ALA A 203 0.31 -10.91 7.21
CA ALA A 203 -0.64 -10.64 8.27
C ALA A 203 -1.76 -11.70 8.31
N ARG A 204 -2.32 -12.05 7.15
CA ARG A 204 -3.38 -13.08 7.06
C ARG A 204 -2.86 -14.47 7.44
N GLU A 205 -1.66 -14.87 7.02
CA GLU A 205 -1.05 -16.14 7.44
C GLU A 205 -0.80 -16.19 8.94
N ALA A 206 -0.48 -15.06 9.56
CA ALA A 206 -0.35 -14.94 11.01
C ALA A 206 -1.71 -14.89 11.75
N GLY A 207 -2.83 -15.08 11.04
CA GLY A 207 -4.18 -15.08 11.61
C GLY A 207 -4.70 -13.70 11.99
N ALA A 208 -4.20 -12.63 11.38
CA ALA A 208 -4.71 -11.28 11.61
C ALA A 208 -6.17 -11.15 11.14
N ARG A 209 -6.96 -10.44 11.92
CA ARG A 209 -8.34 -10.05 11.57
C ARG A 209 -8.26 -8.83 10.65
N VAL A 210 -8.60 -9.05 9.38
CA VAL A 210 -8.48 -8.06 8.30
C VAL A 210 -9.86 -7.68 7.80
N ALA A 211 -10.13 -6.39 7.57
CA ALA A 211 -11.37 -5.95 6.94
C ALA A 211 -11.25 -4.57 6.26
N THR A 212 -12.11 -4.34 5.27
CA THR A 212 -12.45 -3.01 4.78
C THR A 212 -13.70 -2.50 5.50
N VAL A 213 -13.63 -1.31 6.08
CA VAL A 213 -14.77 -0.57 6.65
C VAL A 213 -15.42 0.22 5.52
N VAL A 214 -16.63 -0.17 5.15
CA VAL A 214 -17.29 0.32 3.92
C VAL A 214 -17.68 1.79 4.00
N ASP A 215 -18.06 2.26 5.20
CA ASP A 215 -18.45 3.66 5.42
C ASP A 215 -17.24 4.61 5.62
N SER A 216 -16.04 4.08 5.81
CA SER A 216 -14.80 4.84 5.80
C SER A 216 -14.28 4.97 4.39
N ARG A 217 -13.89 6.18 3.95
CA ARG A 217 -13.53 6.45 2.56
C ARG A 217 -12.19 7.14 2.44
N PHE A 218 -11.45 6.73 1.42
CA PHE A 218 -10.15 7.26 1.06
C PHE A 218 -10.11 7.49 -0.45
N LEU A 219 -9.80 8.70 -0.87
CA LEU A 219 -9.74 9.08 -2.29
C LEU A 219 -8.31 8.89 -2.81
N HIS A 220 -8.16 8.29 -3.97
CA HIS A 220 -6.86 8.06 -4.59
C HIS A 220 -6.94 8.32 -6.09
N PRO A 221 -5.90 8.90 -6.74
CA PRO A 221 -5.86 9.04 -8.18
C PRO A 221 -6.02 7.69 -8.89
N ALA A 222 -6.98 7.59 -9.81
CA ALA A 222 -7.19 6.37 -10.57
C ALA A 222 -6.01 6.09 -11.51
N THR A 223 -5.61 4.82 -11.61
CA THR A 223 -4.59 4.36 -12.54
C THR A 223 -5.20 3.45 -13.60
N ASP A 224 -5.01 3.78 -14.88
CA ASP A 224 -5.52 2.98 -16.02
C ASP A 224 -4.64 1.75 -16.33
N ASP A 225 -3.47 1.63 -15.71
CA ASP A 225 -2.48 0.59 -16.01
C ASP A 225 -2.78 -0.79 -15.39
N LEU A 226 -3.79 -0.88 -14.53
CA LEU A 226 -4.14 -2.11 -13.84
C LEU A 226 -5.15 -2.93 -14.63
N GLY A 227 -4.83 -4.21 -14.83
CA GLY A 227 -5.80 -5.17 -15.35
C GLY A 227 -5.95 -5.20 -16.86
N THR A 228 -4.88 -5.02 -17.67
CA THR A 228 -4.96 -5.21 -19.11
C THR A 228 -5.53 -6.58 -19.46
N PRO A 229 -6.65 -6.68 -20.22
CA PRO A 229 -7.24 -7.95 -20.62
C PRO A 229 -6.30 -8.78 -21.50
N MET A 230 -6.25 -10.08 -21.25
CA MET A 230 -5.47 -11.04 -22.06
C MET A 230 -6.22 -12.38 -22.21
N MET A 231 -5.73 -13.25 -23.09
CA MET A 231 -6.36 -14.56 -23.36
C MET A 231 -7.86 -14.42 -23.71
N LEU A 232 -8.20 -13.55 -24.66
CA LEU A 232 -9.57 -13.24 -25.07
C LEU A 232 -10.46 -12.73 -23.92
N GLY A 233 -9.90 -11.93 -23.02
CA GLY A 233 -10.62 -11.34 -21.88
C GLY A 233 -10.85 -12.27 -20.69
N ARG A 234 -10.34 -13.52 -20.73
CA ARG A 234 -10.51 -14.50 -19.65
C ARG A 234 -9.70 -14.19 -18.37
N THR A 235 -8.66 -13.37 -18.52
CA THR A 235 -7.80 -12.94 -17.39
C THR A 235 -7.17 -11.59 -17.69
N THR A 236 -6.57 -10.98 -16.69
CA THR A 236 -5.87 -9.70 -16.82
C THR A 236 -4.41 -9.84 -16.43
N TYR A 237 -3.60 -8.89 -16.87
CA TYR A 237 -2.19 -8.75 -16.51
C TYR A 237 -1.88 -7.29 -16.16
N ASN A 238 -1.22 -7.07 -15.04
CA ASN A 238 -0.74 -5.76 -14.65
C ASN A 238 0.63 -5.51 -15.28
N HIS A 239 0.79 -4.35 -15.89
CA HIS A 239 2.07 -3.93 -16.45
C HIS A 239 2.32 -2.46 -16.12
N SER A 240 3.56 -2.01 -16.26
CA SER A 240 3.95 -0.61 -16.10
C SER A 240 4.82 -0.16 -17.25
N SER A 241 4.71 1.11 -17.67
CA SER A 241 5.60 1.74 -18.64
C SER A 241 6.98 2.02 -18.05
N SER A 242 7.08 2.25 -16.73
CA SER A 242 8.34 2.43 -16.00
C SER A 242 9.13 1.13 -15.94
N ASP A 243 10.41 1.17 -16.35
CA ASP A 243 11.31 0.01 -16.31
C ASP A 243 11.59 -0.45 -14.87
N LEU A 244 11.73 0.49 -13.95
CA LEU A 244 11.89 0.23 -12.52
C LEU A 244 10.69 -0.53 -11.96
N LYS A 245 9.48 0.04 -12.12
CA LYS A 245 8.24 -0.61 -11.64
C LYS A 245 8.04 -1.96 -12.32
N HIS A 246 8.29 -2.07 -13.62
CA HIS A 246 8.17 -3.31 -14.38
C HIS A 246 9.09 -4.42 -13.81
N TYR A 247 10.37 -4.09 -13.55
CA TYR A 247 11.33 -5.03 -12.97
C TYR A 247 10.89 -5.50 -11.58
N CYS A 248 10.60 -4.56 -10.67
CA CYS A 248 10.17 -4.87 -9.31
C CYS A 248 8.87 -5.69 -9.30
N MET A 249 7.89 -5.31 -10.11
CA MET A 249 6.61 -6.01 -10.24
C MET A 249 6.79 -7.46 -10.68
N ALA A 250 7.63 -7.74 -11.69
CA ALA A 250 7.87 -9.10 -12.15
C ALA A 250 8.58 -9.95 -11.08
N ARG A 251 9.58 -9.37 -10.39
CA ARG A 251 10.32 -10.03 -9.31
C ARG A 251 9.43 -10.32 -8.10
N ASN A 252 8.80 -9.30 -7.57
CA ASN A 252 8.09 -9.36 -6.29
C ASN A 252 6.79 -10.17 -6.40
N ASN A 253 6.04 -10.05 -7.50
CA ASN A 253 4.85 -10.89 -7.71
C ASN A 253 5.18 -12.37 -7.78
N LEU A 254 6.30 -12.76 -8.44
CA LEU A 254 6.70 -14.17 -8.47
C LEU A 254 7.03 -14.68 -7.06
N VAL A 255 7.79 -13.88 -6.28
CA VAL A 255 8.16 -14.21 -4.89
C VAL A 255 6.91 -14.34 -4.03
N ASN A 256 6.02 -13.36 -4.07
CA ASN A 256 4.77 -13.36 -3.30
C ASN A 256 3.89 -14.58 -3.64
N LEU A 257 3.74 -14.88 -4.93
CA LEU A 257 2.94 -16.04 -5.36
C LEU A 257 3.58 -17.36 -4.93
N ARG A 258 4.91 -17.49 -5.00
CA ARG A 258 5.61 -18.69 -4.54
C ARG A 258 5.44 -18.88 -3.04
N ASP A 259 5.65 -17.82 -2.26
CA ASP A 259 5.74 -17.88 -0.80
C ASP A 259 4.35 -18.02 -0.15
N TYR A 260 3.31 -17.35 -0.69
CA TYR A 260 1.97 -17.30 -0.09
C TYR A 260 0.90 -18.11 -0.82
N ARG A 261 1.11 -18.52 -2.08
CA ARG A 261 0.11 -19.24 -2.89
C ARG A 261 0.64 -20.54 -3.46
N GLY A 262 1.94 -20.79 -3.32
CA GLY A 262 2.61 -22.00 -3.76
C GLY A 262 3.11 -21.97 -5.22
N SER A 263 3.97 -22.91 -5.53
CA SER A 263 4.72 -22.98 -6.79
C SER A 263 3.83 -23.03 -8.05
N LEU A 264 2.62 -23.58 -7.96
CA LEU A 264 1.70 -23.63 -9.10
C LEU A 264 1.23 -22.23 -9.52
N HIS A 265 0.92 -21.36 -8.57
CA HIS A 265 0.54 -19.97 -8.83
C HIS A 265 1.72 -19.16 -9.38
N ALA A 266 2.93 -19.39 -8.85
CA ALA A 266 4.15 -18.78 -9.36
C ALA A 266 4.41 -19.21 -10.82
N LEU A 267 4.28 -20.51 -11.15
CA LEU A 267 4.39 -21.00 -12.51
C LEU A 267 3.32 -20.41 -13.44
N ALA A 268 2.07 -20.33 -12.98
CA ALA A 268 1.00 -19.70 -13.74
C ALA A 268 1.29 -18.23 -14.06
N PHE A 269 1.93 -17.50 -13.14
CA PHE A 269 2.37 -16.12 -13.38
C PHE A 269 3.48 -16.05 -14.44
N VAL A 270 4.44 -16.96 -14.43
CA VAL A 270 5.47 -17.06 -15.50
C VAL A 270 4.80 -17.29 -16.86
N VAL A 271 3.87 -18.25 -16.96
CA VAL A 271 3.12 -18.54 -18.20
C VAL A 271 2.30 -17.32 -18.66
N LYS A 272 1.63 -16.63 -17.74
CA LYS A 272 0.89 -15.38 -18.06
C LYS A 272 1.84 -14.30 -18.60
N THR A 273 3.01 -14.15 -18.03
CA THR A 273 4.03 -13.17 -18.47
C THR A 273 4.54 -13.50 -19.88
N LEU A 274 4.87 -14.78 -20.13
CA LEU A 274 5.26 -15.27 -21.45
C LEU A 274 4.16 -14.96 -22.47
N TRP A 275 2.91 -15.32 -22.18
CA TRP A 275 1.78 -15.06 -23.08
C TRP A 275 1.62 -13.56 -23.34
N PHE A 276 1.65 -12.73 -22.29
CA PHE A 276 1.40 -11.29 -22.38
C PHE A 276 2.40 -10.60 -23.32
N TYR A 277 3.71 -10.85 -23.12
CA TYR A 277 4.76 -10.23 -23.91
C TYR A 277 5.07 -10.94 -25.23
N THR A 278 4.39 -12.05 -25.54
CA THR A 278 4.46 -12.71 -26.84
C THR A 278 3.25 -12.35 -27.69
N PHE A 279 2.04 -12.33 -27.14
CA PHE A 279 0.80 -12.28 -27.93
C PHE A 279 -0.06 -11.04 -27.63
N THR A 280 -0.11 -10.53 -26.38
CA THR A 280 -1.00 -9.42 -26.02
C THR A 280 -0.32 -8.06 -26.28
N ARG A 281 0.87 -7.86 -25.76
CA ARG A 281 1.74 -6.70 -26.02
C ARG A 281 3.15 -7.18 -26.35
N PRO A 282 3.41 -7.60 -27.58
CA PRO A 282 4.70 -8.21 -27.97
C PRO A 282 5.88 -7.29 -27.68
N SER A 283 6.81 -7.77 -26.82
CA SER A 283 8.04 -7.05 -26.49
C SER A 283 9.08 -8.01 -25.94
N LEU A 284 10.06 -8.34 -26.78
CA LEU A 284 11.16 -9.24 -26.36
C LEU A 284 12.01 -8.62 -25.24
N GLY A 285 12.23 -7.30 -25.26
CA GLY A 285 12.96 -6.58 -24.22
C GLY A 285 12.27 -6.71 -22.86
N ARG A 286 10.97 -6.40 -22.78
CA ARG A 286 10.17 -6.51 -21.56
C ARG A 286 10.10 -7.96 -21.06
N LEU A 287 9.96 -8.92 -21.96
CA LEU A 287 9.97 -10.34 -21.60
C LEU A 287 11.30 -10.76 -20.96
N ARG A 288 12.44 -10.39 -21.58
CA ARG A 288 13.77 -10.67 -21.01
C ARG A 288 13.95 -10.04 -19.65
N THR A 289 13.54 -8.77 -19.48
CA THR A 289 13.58 -8.08 -18.19
C THR A 289 12.74 -8.79 -17.14
N SER A 290 11.50 -9.21 -17.49
CA SER A 290 10.64 -9.96 -16.56
C SER A 290 11.26 -11.27 -16.11
N LEU A 291 11.80 -12.07 -17.06
CA LEU A 291 12.40 -13.36 -16.74
C LEU A 291 13.67 -13.20 -15.89
N ALA A 292 14.50 -12.20 -16.19
CA ALA A 292 15.68 -11.87 -15.39
C ALA A 292 15.31 -11.42 -13.97
N ALA A 293 14.27 -10.60 -13.84
CA ALA A 293 13.75 -10.15 -12.54
C ALA A 293 13.20 -11.32 -11.72
N MET A 294 12.39 -12.18 -12.34
CA MET A 294 11.85 -13.39 -11.71
C MET A 294 12.96 -14.33 -11.23
N TRP A 295 13.98 -14.53 -12.07
CA TRP A 295 15.14 -15.32 -11.70
C TRP A 295 15.91 -14.73 -10.51
N ALA A 296 16.13 -13.41 -10.50
CA ALA A 296 16.74 -12.70 -9.37
C ALA A 296 15.94 -12.94 -8.08
N GLY A 297 14.61 -12.79 -8.13
CA GLY A 297 13.73 -13.05 -6.98
C GLY A 297 13.81 -14.49 -6.46
N LEU A 298 13.88 -15.49 -7.35
CA LEU A 298 14.05 -16.90 -6.95
C LEU A 298 15.38 -17.16 -6.24
N ARG A 299 16.41 -16.36 -6.53
CA ARG A 299 17.74 -16.46 -5.90
C ARG A 299 17.89 -15.56 -4.67
N GLY A 300 16.85 -14.80 -4.29
CA GLY A 300 16.94 -13.82 -3.20
C GLY A 300 17.78 -12.60 -3.54
N ASP A 301 17.99 -12.30 -4.83
CA ASP A 301 18.69 -11.09 -5.26
C ASP A 301 17.70 -9.96 -5.50
N TYR A 302 17.71 -8.97 -4.60
CA TYR A 302 16.87 -7.79 -4.65
C TYR A 302 17.61 -6.53 -5.12
N THR A 303 18.83 -6.65 -5.63
CA THR A 303 19.66 -5.48 -5.99
C THR A 303 19.47 -5.01 -7.44
N GLY A 304 18.98 -5.89 -8.31
CA GLY A 304 18.93 -5.67 -9.76
C GLY A 304 18.06 -4.48 -10.23
N HIS A 305 17.20 -3.92 -9.37
CA HIS A 305 16.42 -2.71 -9.67
C HIS A 305 17.28 -1.43 -9.69
N ARG A 306 18.44 -1.42 -8.99
CA ARG A 306 19.30 -0.24 -8.85
C ARG A 306 19.74 0.35 -10.19
N ARG A 307 19.92 -0.48 -11.22
CA ARG A 307 20.26 -0.06 -12.59
C ARG A 307 19.21 0.85 -13.27
N PHE A 308 18.04 0.99 -12.67
CA PHE A 308 16.96 1.83 -13.18
C PHE A 308 16.71 3.08 -12.33
N LEU A 309 17.55 3.34 -11.30
CA LEU A 309 17.42 4.52 -10.43
C LEU A 309 18.13 5.75 -11.01
N ASP A 310 19.16 5.54 -11.84
CA ASP A 310 20.01 6.60 -12.39
C ASP A 310 19.57 7.05 -13.80
N GLY A 311 18.30 6.78 -14.21
CA GLY A 311 17.75 7.05 -15.53
C GLY A 311 16.71 8.15 -15.57
#